data_e92cc0633f233437c1b497629885128c
#
_entry.id   e92cc0633f233437c1b497629885128c
#
_cell.length_a   1.000
_cell.length_b   1.000
_cell.length_c   1.000
_cell.angle_alpha   90.00
_cell.angle_beta   90.00
_cell.angle_gamma   90.00
#
_symmetry.space_group_name_H-M   'P 1'
#
loop_
_entity.id
_entity.type
_entity.pdbx_description
1 polymer ?
#
loop_
_entity_poly.entity_id
_entity_poly.type
_entity_poly.pdbx_seq_one_letter_code
_entity_poly.pdbx_strand_id
1 'polypeptide(L)'
;LGYDPTWRDSKGLWFYAPYRNERKPSFHVRPSKGVWYDFGTGEGGDIFTLAGVMSGKTDFIEQARYIAEKMNMPVAKPYKPIPFVEEPTFENLEISRLESPALLRYLSERGIPKEIAQRYCVQADYTLHGKHYYAIGFENDAHGFELRNAFFKGSYPPKSITRIVNSNPRCNVFEGFIDFLSAERLGYNDGNDSVVLN
;
A
#
# COMPACT_ATOMS: atom_id res chain seq x y z
N LEU A 1 17.20 -28.55 -1.65
CA LEU A 1 17.91 -28.95 -0.43
C LEU A 1 18.77 -30.23 -0.62
N GLY A 2 18.75 -30.85 -1.81
CA GLY A 2 19.62 -31.99 -2.15
C GLY A 2 19.19 -33.35 -1.54
N TYR A 3 17.95 -33.45 -1.10
CA TYR A 3 17.40 -34.74 -0.64
C TYR A 3 16.58 -35.39 -1.75
N ASP A 4 16.79 -36.70 -1.97
CA ASP A 4 16.00 -37.47 -2.91
C ASP A 4 14.74 -38.03 -2.23
N PRO A 5 13.58 -38.02 -2.91
CA PRO A 5 12.36 -38.60 -2.36
C PRO A 5 12.49 -40.13 -2.26
N THR A 6 12.00 -40.67 -1.17
CA THR A 6 11.94 -42.15 -0.98
C THR A 6 10.88 -42.76 -1.87
N TRP A 7 9.76 -42.09 -2.06
CA TRP A 7 8.68 -42.49 -2.97
C TRP A 7 7.76 -41.33 -3.31
N ARG A 8 6.89 -41.53 -4.30
CA ARG A 8 5.92 -40.52 -4.77
C ARG A 8 4.52 -41.12 -4.79
N ASP A 9 3.54 -40.33 -4.43
CA ASP A 9 2.11 -40.61 -4.63
C ASP A 9 1.44 -39.57 -5.53
N SER A 10 0.13 -39.69 -5.73
CA SER A 10 -0.66 -38.73 -6.51
C SER A 10 -0.73 -37.33 -5.91
N LYS A 11 -0.36 -37.17 -4.65
CA LYS A 11 -0.47 -35.90 -3.89
C LYS A 11 0.87 -35.21 -3.69
N GLY A 12 2.00 -35.93 -3.77
CA GLY A 12 3.32 -35.34 -3.55
C GLY A 12 4.47 -36.31 -3.40
N LEU A 13 5.49 -35.89 -2.71
CA LEU A 13 6.76 -36.57 -2.52
C LEU A 13 6.97 -36.90 -1.05
N TRP A 14 7.46 -38.11 -0.76
CA TRP A 14 7.74 -38.57 0.59
C TRP A 14 9.25 -38.69 0.82
N PHE A 15 9.69 -38.21 1.99
CA PHE A 15 11.09 -38.22 2.41
C PHE A 15 11.21 -38.71 3.84
N TYR A 16 12.41 -39.11 4.22
CA TYR A 16 12.81 -39.07 5.63
C TYR A 16 12.91 -37.62 6.06
N ALA A 17 12.48 -37.30 7.30
CA ALA A 17 12.54 -35.93 7.79
C ALA A 17 13.99 -35.42 7.81
N PRO A 18 14.29 -34.27 7.15
CA PRO A 18 15.69 -33.83 6.96
C PRO A 18 16.34 -33.28 8.25
N TYR A 19 15.58 -33.11 9.30
CA TYR A 19 16.03 -32.48 10.56
C TYR A 19 15.99 -33.45 11.77
N ARG A 20 15.62 -34.74 11.56
CA ARG A 20 15.62 -35.76 12.62
C ARG A 20 15.86 -37.15 12.06
N ASN A 21 16.21 -38.07 12.94
CA ASN A 21 16.35 -39.49 12.56
C ASN A 21 15.01 -40.24 12.72
N GLU A 22 14.62 -40.99 11.70
CA GLU A 22 13.44 -41.82 11.72
C GLU A 22 13.63 -43.14 10.96
N ARG A 23 12.78 -44.11 11.27
CA ARG A 23 12.86 -45.44 10.65
C ARG A 23 11.98 -45.64 9.42
N LYS A 24 10.99 -44.76 9.24
CA LYS A 24 10.05 -44.80 8.12
C LYS A 24 9.86 -43.37 7.63
N PRO A 25 9.78 -43.14 6.29
CA PRO A 25 9.53 -41.81 5.75
C PRO A 25 8.19 -41.27 6.22
N SER A 26 8.20 -40.12 6.84
CA SER A 26 7.00 -39.45 7.33
C SER A 26 6.90 -37.99 6.90
N PHE A 27 7.89 -37.48 6.21
CA PHE A 27 7.92 -36.10 5.72
C PHE A 27 7.36 -36.00 4.31
N HIS A 28 6.25 -35.31 4.14
CA HIS A 28 5.53 -35.19 2.88
C HIS A 28 5.59 -33.79 2.30
N VAL A 29 5.98 -33.65 1.04
CA VAL A 29 6.02 -32.36 0.33
C VAL A 29 5.01 -32.38 -0.80
N ARG A 30 4.22 -31.32 -0.92
CA ARG A 30 3.31 -31.06 -2.05
C ARG A 30 3.84 -29.90 -2.90
N PRO A 31 4.66 -30.16 -3.93
CA PRO A 31 5.27 -29.09 -4.74
C PRO A 31 4.25 -28.18 -5.42
N SER A 32 3.11 -28.73 -5.86
CA SER A 32 2.04 -27.96 -6.51
C SER A 32 1.35 -26.95 -5.61
N LYS A 33 1.47 -27.12 -4.29
CA LYS A 33 0.93 -26.19 -3.29
C LYS A 33 2.01 -25.41 -2.54
N GLY A 34 3.30 -25.74 -2.73
CA GLY A 34 4.41 -25.13 -2.01
C GLY A 34 4.43 -25.40 -0.50
N VAL A 35 3.86 -26.55 -0.06
CA VAL A 35 3.71 -26.89 1.37
C VAL A 35 4.33 -28.24 1.70
N TRP A 36 4.68 -28.42 2.97
CA TRP A 36 5.15 -29.66 3.54
C TRP A 36 4.36 -30.02 4.81
N TYR A 37 4.41 -31.29 5.18
CA TYR A 37 3.85 -31.78 6.44
C TYR A 37 4.66 -33.00 6.92
N ASP A 38 5.05 -32.99 8.20
CA ASP A 38 5.70 -34.10 8.87
C ASP A 38 4.70 -34.86 9.75
N PHE A 39 4.30 -36.05 9.30
CA PHE A 39 3.38 -36.91 10.04
C PHE A 39 3.98 -37.48 11.32
N GLY A 40 5.30 -37.43 11.50
CA GLY A 40 5.97 -37.89 12.70
C GLY A 40 5.93 -36.89 13.85
N THR A 41 5.90 -35.57 13.55
CA THR A 41 5.82 -34.52 14.55
C THR A 41 4.45 -33.82 14.58
N GLY A 42 3.65 -33.95 13.50
CA GLY A 42 2.41 -33.19 13.32
C GLY A 42 2.61 -31.76 12.87
N GLU A 43 3.82 -31.39 12.47
CA GLU A 43 4.16 -30.04 12.02
C GLU A 43 4.10 -29.92 10.50
N GLY A 44 3.86 -28.70 10.00
CA GLY A 44 3.82 -28.43 8.58
C GLY A 44 3.82 -26.94 8.28
N GLY A 45 3.94 -26.62 6.99
CA GLY A 45 3.94 -25.22 6.57
C GLY A 45 4.47 -25.03 5.15
N ASP A 46 5.02 -23.85 4.90
CA ASP A 46 5.63 -23.44 3.65
C ASP A 46 7.18 -23.56 3.68
N ILE A 47 7.84 -23.04 2.65
CA ILE A 47 9.30 -23.11 2.54
C ILE A 47 10.01 -22.32 3.66
N PHE A 48 9.40 -21.24 4.17
CA PHE A 48 10.01 -20.43 5.22
C PHE A 48 9.92 -21.13 6.57
N THR A 49 8.77 -21.72 6.89
CA THR A 49 8.60 -22.55 8.08
C THR A 49 9.54 -23.75 8.07
N LEU A 50 9.74 -24.40 6.90
CA LEU A 50 10.72 -25.48 6.76
C LEU A 50 12.15 -24.97 7.00
N ALA A 51 12.51 -23.82 6.44
CA ALA A 51 13.81 -23.20 6.68
C ALA A 51 14.03 -22.90 8.17
N GLY A 52 12.99 -22.46 8.87
CA GLY A 52 13.00 -22.24 10.30
C GLY A 52 13.32 -23.51 11.09
N VAL A 53 12.60 -24.60 10.81
CA VAL A 53 12.83 -25.91 11.46
C VAL A 53 14.23 -26.43 11.19
N MET A 54 14.72 -26.31 9.94
CA MET A 54 16.05 -26.84 9.55
C MET A 54 17.22 -26.00 10.07
N SER A 55 17.04 -24.70 10.25
CA SER A 55 18.11 -23.78 10.65
C SER A 55 18.04 -23.31 12.12
N GLY A 56 16.91 -23.59 12.80
CA GLY A 56 16.64 -23.04 14.13
C GLY A 56 16.32 -21.53 14.13
N LYS A 57 16.06 -20.94 12.94
CA LYS A 57 15.78 -19.51 12.78
C LYS A 57 14.29 -19.23 12.87
N THR A 58 13.92 -18.24 13.68
CA THR A 58 12.52 -17.81 13.86
C THR A 58 12.19 -16.55 13.10
N ASP A 59 13.18 -15.74 12.75
CA ASP A 59 13.00 -14.51 11.99
C ASP A 59 12.89 -14.79 10.49
N PHE A 60 11.91 -14.16 9.85
CA PHE A 60 11.61 -14.34 8.42
C PHE A 60 12.80 -13.98 7.51
N ILE A 61 13.54 -12.93 7.82
CA ILE A 61 14.68 -12.49 6.99
C ILE A 61 15.84 -13.50 7.09
N GLU A 62 16.06 -14.06 8.27
CA GLU A 62 17.06 -15.09 8.46
C GLU A 62 16.69 -16.40 7.79
N GLN A 63 15.39 -16.77 7.80
CA GLN A 63 14.86 -17.90 7.05
C GLN A 63 15.03 -17.72 5.53
N ALA A 64 14.72 -16.51 5.02
CA ALA A 64 14.92 -16.17 3.61
C ALA A 64 16.39 -16.22 3.20
N ARG A 65 17.30 -15.76 4.05
CA ARG A 65 18.75 -15.87 3.81
C ARG A 65 19.23 -17.32 3.77
N TYR A 66 18.76 -18.14 4.69
CA TYR A 66 19.06 -19.57 4.70
C TYR A 66 18.60 -20.25 3.41
N ILE A 67 17.40 -19.96 2.92
CA ILE A 67 16.88 -20.47 1.65
C ILE A 67 17.77 -20.00 0.49
N ALA A 68 18.07 -18.71 0.41
CA ALA A 68 18.90 -18.14 -0.66
C ALA A 68 20.29 -18.79 -0.70
N GLU A 69 20.92 -18.99 0.46
CA GLU A 69 22.21 -19.68 0.58
C GLU A 69 22.13 -21.12 0.07
N LYS A 70 21.11 -21.89 0.50
CA LYS A 70 20.92 -23.28 0.08
C LYS A 70 20.60 -23.45 -1.42
N MET A 71 20.01 -22.43 -2.02
CA MET A 71 19.66 -22.41 -3.45
C MET A 71 20.74 -21.75 -4.32
N ASN A 72 21.89 -21.35 -3.76
CA ASN A 72 22.91 -20.55 -4.44
C ASN A 72 22.35 -19.28 -5.12
N MET A 73 21.28 -18.73 -4.55
CA MET A 73 20.70 -17.48 -5.02
C MET A 73 21.54 -16.30 -4.51
N PRO A 74 21.71 -15.24 -5.30
CA PRO A 74 22.34 -14.04 -4.79
C PRO A 74 21.54 -13.51 -3.60
N VAL A 75 22.17 -13.48 -2.42
CA VAL A 75 21.56 -12.88 -1.24
C VAL A 75 21.34 -11.41 -1.53
N ALA A 76 20.08 -10.99 -1.46
CA ALA A 76 19.78 -9.56 -1.59
C ALA A 76 20.66 -8.77 -0.63
N LYS A 77 21.33 -7.74 -1.12
CA LYS A 77 22.11 -6.83 -0.27
C LYS A 77 21.20 -6.39 0.88
N PRO A 78 21.72 -6.33 2.12
CA PRO A 78 20.92 -5.87 3.23
C PRO A 78 20.27 -4.55 2.84
N TYR A 79 18.95 -4.48 3.02
CA TYR A 79 18.18 -3.25 2.81
C TYR A 79 18.88 -2.16 3.66
N LYS A 80 19.52 -1.22 2.98
CA LYS A 80 19.92 0.01 3.65
C LYS A 80 18.62 0.77 3.87
N PRO A 81 18.21 1.04 5.12
CA PRO A 81 17.07 1.88 5.36
C PRO A 81 17.26 3.13 4.51
N ILE A 82 16.28 3.44 3.68
CA ILE A 82 16.26 4.75 3.01
C ILE A 82 16.35 5.74 4.15
N PRO A 83 17.37 6.64 4.18
CA PRO A 83 17.46 7.62 5.24
C PRO A 83 16.08 8.29 5.32
N PHE A 84 15.58 8.44 6.55
CA PHE A 84 14.35 9.18 6.80
C PHE A 84 14.54 10.54 6.15
N VAL A 85 13.93 10.73 5.00
CA VAL A 85 13.85 12.04 4.38
C VAL A 85 12.86 12.78 5.25
N GLU A 86 13.32 13.80 5.98
CA GLU A 86 12.43 14.70 6.70
C GLU A 86 11.32 15.09 5.73
N GLU A 87 10.07 14.89 6.14
CA GLU A 87 8.95 15.31 5.31
C GLU A 87 9.16 16.79 4.99
N PRO A 88 9.02 17.18 3.73
CA PRO A 88 9.29 18.54 3.33
C PRO A 88 8.44 19.50 4.18
N THR A 89 9.08 20.40 4.88
CA THR A 89 8.41 21.39 5.70
C THR A 89 7.78 22.42 4.79
N PHE A 90 6.45 22.44 4.77
CA PHE A 90 5.70 23.50 4.11
C PHE A 90 5.78 24.77 4.93
N GLU A 91 6.12 25.85 4.27
CA GLU A 91 6.22 27.18 4.87
C GLU A 91 5.24 28.13 4.19
N ASN A 92 4.76 29.13 4.93
CA ASN A 92 3.94 30.22 4.38
C ASN A 92 2.71 29.73 3.59
N LEU A 93 1.94 28.78 4.16
CA LEU A 93 0.70 28.37 3.54
C LEU A 93 -0.33 29.53 3.57
N GLU A 94 -0.74 29.95 2.38
CA GLU A 94 -1.80 30.93 2.19
C GLU A 94 -2.96 30.28 1.43
N ILE A 95 -4.17 30.42 1.97
CA ILE A 95 -5.37 29.87 1.37
C ILE A 95 -6.21 31.00 0.78
N SER A 96 -6.59 30.85 -0.47
CA SER A 96 -7.41 31.79 -1.19
C SER A 96 -8.48 31.11 -2.03
N ARG A 97 -9.38 31.89 -2.61
CA ARG A 97 -10.35 31.35 -3.56
C ARG A 97 -9.64 30.78 -4.78
N LEU A 98 -10.12 29.62 -5.26
CA LEU A 98 -9.56 28.97 -6.44
C LEU A 98 -9.87 29.78 -7.71
N GLU A 99 -8.92 30.59 -8.16
CA GLU A 99 -9.08 31.47 -9.33
C GLU A 99 -7.95 31.33 -10.36
N SER A 100 -6.86 30.65 -10.04
CA SER A 100 -5.74 30.44 -10.96
C SER A 100 -6.21 29.80 -12.28
N PRO A 101 -5.98 30.46 -13.43
CA PRO A 101 -6.37 29.91 -14.73
C PRO A 101 -5.71 28.56 -15.03
N ALA A 102 -4.47 28.34 -14.56
CA ALA A 102 -3.76 27.08 -14.76
C ALA A 102 -4.40 25.93 -13.96
N LEU A 103 -4.81 26.16 -12.71
CA LEU A 103 -5.48 25.16 -11.87
C LEU A 103 -6.90 24.87 -12.38
N LEU A 104 -7.62 25.90 -12.78
CA LEU A 104 -8.97 25.73 -13.36
C LEU A 104 -8.93 24.98 -14.69
N ARG A 105 -7.92 25.25 -15.53
CA ARG A 105 -7.70 24.48 -16.78
C ARG A 105 -7.42 23.02 -16.48
N TYR A 106 -6.55 22.71 -15.52
CA TYR A 106 -6.24 21.36 -15.09
C TYR A 106 -7.50 20.56 -14.68
N LEU A 107 -8.44 21.22 -13.95
CA LEU A 107 -9.72 20.61 -13.56
C LEU A 107 -10.67 20.47 -14.77
N SER A 108 -10.74 21.49 -15.62
CA SER A 108 -11.56 21.50 -16.83
C SER A 108 -11.16 20.37 -17.79
N GLU A 109 -9.88 20.09 -17.96
CA GLU A 109 -9.35 18.97 -18.76
C GLU A 109 -9.78 17.59 -18.20
N ARG A 110 -10.16 17.54 -16.91
CA ARG A 110 -10.75 16.36 -16.23
C ARG A 110 -12.27 16.41 -16.19
N GLY A 111 -12.89 17.33 -16.92
CA GLY A 111 -14.34 17.47 -16.96
C GLY A 111 -14.95 18.09 -15.70
N ILE A 112 -14.16 18.65 -14.78
CA ILE A 112 -14.66 19.28 -13.55
C ILE A 112 -14.84 20.78 -13.80
N PRO A 113 -16.10 21.28 -13.80
CA PRO A 113 -16.37 22.69 -14.03
C PRO A 113 -15.97 23.57 -12.84
N LYS A 114 -15.71 24.85 -13.13
CA LYS A 114 -15.26 25.85 -12.16
C LYS A 114 -16.18 25.94 -10.94
N GLU A 115 -17.49 25.87 -11.14
CA GLU A 115 -18.50 26.02 -10.09
C GLU A 115 -18.41 24.89 -9.06
N ILE A 116 -18.19 23.66 -9.51
CA ILE A 116 -17.99 22.50 -8.64
C ILE A 116 -16.62 22.62 -7.93
N ALA A 117 -15.57 22.95 -8.68
CA ALA A 117 -14.24 23.14 -8.11
C ALA A 117 -14.22 24.19 -6.99
N GLN A 118 -14.82 25.35 -7.22
CA GLN A 118 -14.85 26.46 -6.24
C GLN A 118 -15.77 26.21 -5.04
N ARG A 119 -16.67 25.23 -5.12
CA ARG A 119 -17.54 24.82 -4.00
C ARG A 119 -16.77 23.99 -2.97
N TYR A 120 -15.86 23.17 -3.42
CA TYR A 120 -15.19 22.15 -2.58
C TYR A 120 -13.69 22.38 -2.42
N CYS A 121 -13.08 23.18 -3.28
CA CYS A 121 -11.64 23.38 -3.29
C CYS A 121 -11.26 24.86 -3.14
N VAL A 122 -10.06 25.03 -2.64
CA VAL A 122 -9.38 26.33 -2.49
C VAL A 122 -8.12 26.36 -3.35
N GLN A 123 -7.50 27.52 -3.48
CA GLN A 123 -6.12 27.66 -3.93
C GLN A 123 -5.23 27.69 -2.70
N ALA A 124 -4.22 26.83 -2.69
CA ALA A 124 -3.18 26.77 -1.68
C ALA A 124 -1.86 27.26 -2.30
N ASP A 125 -1.35 28.38 -1.81
CA ASP A 125 -0.03 28.92 -2.13
C ASP A 125 0.91 28.61 -0.97
N TYR A 126 2.09 28.06 -1.25
CA TYR A 126 3.02 27.61 -0.21
C TYR A 126 4.47 27.67 -0.67
N THR A 127 5.39 27.71 0.29
CA THR A 127 6.82 27.61 0.05
C THR A 127 7.32 26.22 0.44
N LEU A 128 8.14 25.62 -0.42
CA LEU A 128 8.78 24.33 -0.18
C LEU A 128 10.24 24.41 -0.63
N HIS A 129 11.17 24.15 0.29
CA HIS A 129 12.62 24.30 0.05
C HIS A 129 12.98 25.67 -0.53
N GLY A 130 12.37 26.74 0.00
CA GLY A 130 12.60 28.13 -0.42
C GLY A 130 12.04 28.50 -1.79
N LYS A 131 11.23 27.63 -2.42
CA LYS A 131 10.55 27.90 -3.69
C LYS A 131 9.05 28.00 -3.48
N HIS A 132 8.45 28.98 -4.14
CA HIS A 132 7.01 29.18 -4.11
C HIS A 132 6.29 28.23 -5.08
N TYR A 133 5.21 27.63 -4.58
CA TYR A 133 4.33 26.73 -5.32
C TYR A 133 2.87 27.08 -5.08
N TYR A 134 2.00 26.64 -5.96
CA TYR A 134 0.55 26.75 -5.78
C TYR A 134 -0.14 25.48 -6.31
N ALA A 135 -1.23 25.12 -5.65
CA ALA A 135 -2.00 23.92 -5.96
C ALA A 135 -3.50 24.12 -5.65
N ILE A 136 -4.31 23.21 -6.16
CA ILE A 136 -5.68 23.01 -5.69
C ILE A 136 -5.56 22.36 -4.31
N GLY A 137 -6.19 22.97 -3.30
CA GLY A 137 -6.32 22.42 -1.96
C GLY A 137 -7.72 21.88 -1.73
N PHE A 138 -7.81 20.66 -1.24
CA PHE A 138 -9.05 20.05 -0.77
C PHE A 138 -8.90 19.78 0.72
N GLU A 139 -9.67 20.52 1.53
CA GLU A 139 -9.54 20.48 3.00
C GLU A 139 -10.07 19.18 3.57
N ASN A 140 -9.39 18.66 4.58
CA ASN A 140 -9.81 17.48 5.32
C ASN A 140 -10.36 17.85 6.72
N ASP A 141 -10.95 16.86 7.41
CA ASP A 141 -11.59 17.06 8.71
C ASP A 141 -10.63 17.51 9.84
N ALA A 142 -9.33 17.41 9.63
CA ALA A 142 -8.30 17.85 10.56
C ALA A 142 -7.62 19.17 10.14
N HIS A 143 -8.20 19.90 9.19
CA HIS A 143 -7.69 21.16 8.64
C HIS A 143 -6.33 21.04 7.90
N GLY A 144 -5.98 19.85 7.44
CA GLY A 144 -4.95 19.64 6.43
C GLY A 144 -5.56 19.70 5.03
N PHE A 145 -4.71 19.63 4.00
CA PHE A 145 -5.16 19.73 2.62
C PHE A 145 -4.57 18.63 1.75
N GLU A 146 -5.37 18.01 0.90
CA GLU A 146 -4.86 17.33 -0.28
C GLU A 146 -4.53 18.35 -1.35
N LEU A 147 -3.29 18.29 -1.85
CA LEU A 147 -2.76 19.25 -2.80
C LEU A 147 -2.61 18.62 -4.19
N ARG A 148 -3.10 19.32 -5.21
CA ARG A 148 -3.02 18.83 -6.59
C ARG A 148 -2.82 19.95 -7.60
N ASN A 149 -1.91 19.70 -8.55
CA ASN A 149 -1.83 20.44 -9.80
C ASN A 149 -1.39 19.50 -10.95
N ALA A 150 -1.05 20.02 -12.11
CA ALA A 150 -0.64 19.21 -13.25
C ALA A 150 0.65 18.40 -13.03
N PHE A 151 1.50 18.82 -12.09
CA PHE A 151 2.85 18.29 -11.87
C PHE A 151 3.04 17.68 -10.48
N PHE A 152 2.10 17.91 -9.56
CA PHE A 152 2.25 17.55 -8.15
C PHE A 152 0.97 16.92 -7.59
N LYS A 153 1.16 15.86 -6.80
CA LYS A 153 0.19 15.27 -5.88
C LYS A 153 0.86 15.13 -4.53
N GLY A 154 0.26 15.66 -3.50
CA GLY A 154 0.75 15.57 -2.13
C GLY A 154 -0.29 16.03 -1.15
N SER A 155 0.10 16.16 0.12
CA SER A 155 -0.77 16.66 1.18
C SER A 155 -0.03 17.63 2.08
N TYR A 156 -0.74 18.66 2.54
CA TYR A 156 -0.33 19.50 3.65
C TYR A 156 -0.88 18.90 4.94
N PRO A 157 -0.04 18.66 5.95
CA PRO A 157 -0.47 17.99 7.16
C PRO A 157 -1.46 18.83 8.01
N PRO A 158 -2.23 18.17 8.90
CA PRO A 158 -2.30 16.73 9.12
C PRO A 158 -3.12 15.99 8.06
N LYS A 159 -2.79 14.70 7.80
CA LYS A 159 -3.61 13.85 6.94
C LYS A 159 -4.85 13.37 7.69
N SER A 160 -5.99 13.44 7.01
CA SER A 160 -7.27 12.91 7.51
C SER A 160 -8.22 12.67 6.35
N ILE A 161 -9.32 12.00 6.61
CA ILE A 161 -10.46 11.90 5.68
C ILE A 161 -11.17 13.25 5.58
N THR A 162 -11.95 13.42 4.50
CA THR A 162 -12.90 14.54 4.37
C THR A 162 -14.32 13.98 4.35
N ARG A 163 -15.19 14.49 5.20
CA ARG A 163 -16.61 14.14 5.22
C ARG A 163 -17.45 15.28 4.67
N ILE A 164 -18.31 14.98 3.72
CA ILE A 164 -19.33 15.88 3.21
C ILE A 164 -20.67 15.33 3.66
N VAL A 165 -21.31 16.01 4.60
CA VAL A 165 -22.53 15.55 5.27
C VAL A 165 -23.74 16.26 4.67
N ASN A 166 -24.64 15.48 4.08
CA ASN A 166 -25.91 15.92 3.52
C ASN A 166 -27.11 15.40 4.32
N SER A 167 -26.84 14.73 5.45
CA SER A 167 -27.87 14.13 6.33
C SER A 167 -28.70 13.03 5.62
N ASN A 168 -28.04 12.25 4.76
CA ASN A 168 -28.65 11.15 4.03
C ASN A 168 -28.21 9.81 4.68
N PRO A 169 -29.07 8.79 4.77
CA PRO A 169 -28.70 7.48 5.32
C PRO A 169 -27.73 6.68 4.44
N ARG A 170 -27.45 7.13 3.23
CA ARG A 170 -26.48 6.53 2.32
C ARG A 170 -25.18 7.33 2.32
N CYS A 171 -24.04 6.63 2.21
CA CYS A 171 -22.72 7.23 2.14
C CYS A 171 -21.96 6.67 0.94
N ASN A 172 -21.40 7.57 0.14
CA ASN A 172 -20.46 7.25 -0.93
C ASN A 172 -19.03 7.35 -0.39
N VAL A 173 -18.13 6.48 -0.84
CA VAL A 173 -16.72 6.49 -0.42
C VAL A 173 -15.85 6.64 -1.67
N PHE A 174 -14.89 7.57 -1.62
CA PHE A 174 -13.96 7.89 -2.71
C PHE A 174 -12.51 7.77 -2.23
N GLU A 175 -11.62 7.26 -3.09
CA GLU A 175 -10.18 7.18 -2.80
C GLU A 175 -9.52 8.57 -2.78
N GLY A 176 -10.02 9.52 -3.60
CA GLY A 176 -9.46 10.85 -3.69
C GLY A 176 -10.48 11.89 -4.12
N PHE A 177 -10.15 13.16 -3.86
CA PHE A 177 -11.09 14.25 -4.12
C PHE A 177 -11.41 14.49 -5.60
N ILE A 178 -10.55 14.11 -6.53
CA ILE A 178 -10.84 14.23 -7.97
C ILE A 178 -11.98 13.29 -8.36
N ASP A 179 -12.04 12.09 -7.79
CA ASP A 179 -13.11 11.12 -8.04
C ASP A 179 -14.43 11.62 -7.45
N PHE A 180 -14.37 12.18 -6.23
CA PHE A 180 -15.52 12.85 -5.61
C PHE A 180 -16.05 14.01 -6.47
N LEU A 181 -15.17 14.91 -6.95
CA LEU A 181 -15.60 16.03 -7.81
C LEU A 181 -16.16 15.54 -9.15
N SER A 182 -15.65 14.45 -9.68
CA SER A 182 -16.16 13.83 -10.91
C SER A 182 -17.56 13.24 -10.70
N ALA A 183 -17.79 12.58 -9.56
CA ALA A 183 -19.10 12.06 -9.19
C ALA A 183 -20.12 13.19 -8.96
N GLU A 184 -19.73 14.30 -8.33
CA GLU A 184 -20.54 15.52 -8.20
C GLU A 184 -20.95 16.06 -9.58
N ARG A 185 -19.99 16.16 -10.51
CA ARG A 185 -20.24 16.62 -11.88
C ARG A 185 -21.23 15.71 -12.63
N LEU A 186 -21.17 14.42 -12.43
CA LEU A 186 -22.01 13.43 -13.10
C LEU A 186 -23.36 13.21 -12.40
N GLY A 187 -23.58 13.82 -11.24
CA GLY A 187 -24.79 13.65 -10.44
C GLY A 187 -24.88 12.29 -9.72
N TYR A 188 -23.76 11.58 -9.59
CA TYR A 188 -23.73 10.24 -8.95
C TYR A 188 -23.77 10.30 -7.42
N ASN A 189 -23.53 11.46 -6.83
CA ASN A 189 -23.60 11.61 -5.37
C ASN A 189 -25.04 11.64 -4.85
N ASP A 190 -26.01 12.04 -5.69
CA ASP A 190 -27.47 11.98 -5.44
C ASP A 190 -27.87 12.49 -4.03
N GLY A 191 -27.20 13.54 -3.54
CA GLY A 191 -27.40 14.09 -2.21
C GLY A 191 -27.01 13.15 -1.06
N ASN A 192 -26.29 12.07 -1.32
CA ASN A 192 -25.77 11.17 -0.30
C ASN A 192 -24.63 11.84 0.49
N ASP A 193 -24.40 11.37 1.70
CA ASP A 193 -23.17 11.70 2.43
C ASP A 193 -21.97 11.18 1.63
N SER A 194 -20.82 11.82 1.77
CA SER A 194 -19.60 11.39 1.09
C SER A 194 -18.41 11.38 2.03
N VAL A 195 -17.56 10.36 1.89
CA VAL A 195 -16.27 10.26 2.56
C VAL A 195 -15.17 10.15 1.52
N VAL A 196 -14.21 11.06 1.59
CA VAL A 196 -12.99 11.02 0.75
C VAL A 196 -11.82 10.59 1.63
N LEU A 197 -11.13 9.52 1.22
CA LEU A 197 -10.08 8.87 2.03
C LEU A 197 -8.75 9.64 2.02
N ASN A 198 -8.50 10.40 0.97
CA ASN A 198 -7.34 11.30 0.78
C ASN A 198 -5.97 10.60 0.73
#